data_9b042d97c48891538a911528bd3ec9e4
#
_entry.id   9b042d97c48891538a911528bd3ec9e4
#
_cell.length_a   1.000
_cell.length_b   1.000
_cell.length_c   1.000
_cell.angle_alpha   90.00
_cell.angle_beta   90.00
_cell.angle_gamma   90.00
#
_symmetry.space_group_name_H-M   'P 1'
#
loop_
_entity.id
_entity.type
_entity.pdbx_description
1 polymer ?
#
loop_
_entity_poly.entity_id
_entity_poly.type
_entity_poly.pdbx_seq_one_letter_code
_entity_poly.pdbx_strand_id
1 'polypeptide(L)'
;MSDLDDFVSAEPPWYTGQGDSGRTTFGRHGDVAKTDVRVTAYAECDEANAAVSVAMAAGGLPIGVTSTLASVQNDMFDLIADLSVPLDAPEPATARIRESHLTRLERAVDHFAQEAADLSGFVLPGGTVAAALLYQARAVVRRAERAVWAAVEAYPTAVNPLAARYLNRLSALLFVLARGANVEHGDVRWVPEASARAMAQNENGVDARAATPDVDGVG
;
A
#
# COMPACT_ATOMS: atom_id res chain seq x y z
N MET A 1 -29.46 -29.35 42.76
CA MET A 1 -29.72 -28.65 41.50
C MET A 1 -28.83 -27.43 41.57
N SER A 2 -27.78 -27.48 40.88
CA SER A 2 -26.56 -26.69 41.11
C SER A 2 -26.56 -25.41 40.31
N ASP A 3 -26.16 -24.34 41.00
CA ASP A 3 -25.94 -22.97 40.53
C ASP A 3 -24.81 -22.85 39.48
N LEU A 4 -24.81 -23.66 38.41
CA LEU A 4 -23.81 -23.65 37.34
C LEU A 4 -24.28 -22.97 36.07
N ASP A 5 -25.52 -22.46 36.04
CA ASP A 5 -26.07 -21.81 34.82
C ASP A 5 -25.88 -20.27 34.78
N ASP A 6 -25.27 -19.66 35.81
CA ASP A 6 -25.10 -18.21 35.89
C ASP A 6 -23.77 -17.68 35.31
N PHE A 7 -22.95 -18.53 34.67
CA PHE A 7 -21.72 -18.12 34.01
C PHE A 7 -21.79 -18.20 32.47
N VAL A 8 -22.95 -17.97 31.89
CA VAL A 8 -22.96 -17.56 30.48
C VAL A 8 -22.59 -16.07 30.46
N SER A 9 -21.31 -15.78 30.44
CA SER A 9 -20.83 -14.43 30.04
C SER A 9 -21.35 -14.21 28.64
N ALA A 10 -22.42 -13.43 28.49
CA ALA A 10 -22.85 -12.96 27.19
C ALA A 10 -21.67 -12.25 26.59
N GLU A 11 -21.07 -12.81 25.49
CA GLU A 11 -20.06 -12.10 24.73
C GLU A 11 -20.64 -10.74 24.36
N PRO A 12 -19.90 -9.65 24.57
CA PRO A 12 -20.43 -8.34 24.23
C PRO A 12 -20.76 -8.35 22.73
N PRO A 13 -21.83 -7.69 22.31
CA PRO A 13 -22.22 -7.65 20.90
C PRO A 13 -21.06 -7.11 20.08
N TRP A 14 -20.84 -7.64 18.87
CA TRP A 14 -19.79 -7.21 17.94
C TRP A 14 -19.90 -5.71 17.54
N TYR A 15 -21.04 -5.11 17.81
CA TYR A 15 -21.31 -3.68 17.64
C TYR A 15 -21.82 -3.11 18.97
N THR A 16 -21.23 -2.02 19.42
CA THR A 16 -21.58 -1.39 20.70
C THR A 16 -22.31 -0.06 20.54
N GLY A 17 -22.34 0.51 19.33
CA GLY A 17 -22.79 1.87 19.08
C GLY A 17 -21.83 2.95 19.60
N GLN A 18 -20.75 2.54 20.25
CA GLN A 18 -19.69 3.49 20.63
C GLN A 18 -19.08 4.11 19.36
N GLY A 19 -18.97 5.43 19.36
CA GLY A 19 -18.44 6.16 18.20
C GLY A 19 -19.47 6.57 17.15
N ASP A 20 -20.77 6.30 17.32
CA ASP A 20 -21.82 6.77 16.40
C ASP A 20 -21.96 8.30 16.40
N SER A 21 -21.46 8.98 17.42
CA SER A 21 -21.36 10.44 17.50
C SER A 21 -20.15 11.03 16.75
N GLY A 22 -19.37 10.22 16.00
CA GLY A 22 -18.19 10.68 15.29
C GLY A 22 -16.94 10.86 16.18
N ARG A 23 -16.96 10.28 17.38
CA ARG A 23 -15.81 10.28 18.31
C ARG A 23 -15.33 8.84 18.55
N THR A 24 -14.08 8.69 18.99
CA THR A 24 -13.50 7.39 19.31
C THR A 24 -12.41 7.52 20.37
N THR A 25 -12.23 6.49 21.18
CA THR A 25 -11.05 6.39 22.04
C THR A 25 -9.90 5.87 21.21
N PHE A 26 -8.86 6.72 21.01
CA PHE A 26 -7.71 6.38 20.21
C PHE A 26 -6.50 6.08 21.09
N GLY A 27 -6.32 4.82 21.43
CA GLY A 27 -5.23 4.35 22.26
C GLY A 27 -5.03 5.21 23.52
N ARG A 28 -3.80 5.71 23.74
CA ARG A 28 -3.48 6.59 24.87
C ARG A 28 -3.64 8.08 24.56
N HIS A 29 -4.10 8.44 23.36
CA HIS A 29 -4.49 9.82 23.04
C HIS A 29 -5.83 10.24 23.64
N GLY A 30 -6.59 9.27 24.19
CA GLY A 30 -7.91 9.50 24.78
C GLY A 30 -9.03 9.63 23.76
N ASP A 31 -10.08 10.35 24.12
CA ASP A 31 -11.26 10.57 23.26
C ASP A 31 -10.97 11.68 22.23
N VAL A 32 -11.07 11.34 20.95
CA VAL A 32 -10.78 12.21 19.80
C VAL A 32 -11.88 12.13 18.76
N ALA A 33 -11.96 13.09 17.87
CA ALA A 33 -12.84 13.01 16.70
C ALA A 33 -12.33 11.91 15.74
N LYS A 34 -13.24 11.17 15.10
CA LYS A 34 -12.87 10.19 14.05
C LYS A 34 -12.19 10.83 12.84
N THR A 35 -12.35 12.17 12.68
CA THR A 35 -11.68 12.98 11.65
C THR A 35 -10.31 13.53 12.08
N ASP A 36 -9.84 13.20 13.28
CA ASP A 36 -8.48 13.58 13.72
C ASP A 36 -7.44 12.98 12.77
N VAL A 37 -6.42 13.74 12.41
CA VAL A 37 -5.37 13.30 11.46
C VAL A 37 -4.60 12.08 11.95
N ARG A 38 -4.52 11.84 13.27
CA ARG A 38 -3.90 10.63 13.84
C ARG A 38 -4.76 9.40 13.60
N VAL A 39 -6.09 9.53 13.71
CA VAL A 39 -7.06 8.46 13.39
C VAL A 39 -7.04 8.16 11.90
N THR A 40 -6.94 9.21 11.06
CA THR A 40 -6.77 9.07 9.62
C THR A 40 -5.48 8.30 9.30
N ALA A 41 -4.35 8.67 9.90
CA ALA A 41 -3.07 7.98 9.71
C ALA A 41 -3.14 6.51 10.10
N TYR A 42 -3.78 6.21 11.24
CA TYR A 42 -4.03 4.84 11.71
C TYR A 42 -4.83 4.03 10.67
N ALA A 43 -5.96 4.55 10.22
CA ALA A 43 -6.86 3.86 9.29
C ALA A 43 -6.19 3.63 7.91
N GLU A 44 -5.44 4.61 7.40
CA GLU A 44 -4.68 4.48 6.15
C GLU A 44 -3.57 3.41 6.25
N CYS A 45 -2.94 3.26 7.43
CA CYS A 45 -1.96 2.22 7.66
C CYS A 45 -2.60 0.82 7.73
N ASP A 46 -3.79 0.71 8.32
CA ASP A 46 -4.56 -0.54 8.35
C ASP A 46 -4.98 -0.96 6.93
N GLU A 47 -5.49 -0.02 6.12
CA GLU A 47 -5.79 -0.27 4.70
C GLU A 47 -4.54 -0.69 3.92
N ALA A 48 -3.40 -0.05 4.17
CA ALA A 48 -2.13 -0.40 3.53
C ALA A 48 -1.70 -1.83 3.85
N ASN A 49 -1.86 -2.26 5.11
CA ASN A 49 -1.57 -3.63 5.53
C ASN A 49 -2.52 -4.63 4.86
N ALA A 50 -3.81 -4.31 4.77
CA ALA A 50 -4.79 -5.14 4.07
C ALA A 50 -4.47 -5.25 2.57
N ALA A 51 -4.03 -4.17 1.92
CA ALA A 51 -3.62 -4.19 0.52
C ALA A 51 -2.39 -5.10 0.27
N VAL A 52 -1.43 -5.12 1.19
CA VAL A 52 -0.30 -6.08 1.16
C VAL A 52 -0.82 -7.51 1.27
N SER A 53 -1.77 -7.77 2.17
CA SER A 53 -2.41 -9.09 2.33
C SER A 53 -3.08 -9.56 1.04
N VAL A 54 -3.80 -8.68 0.35
CA VAL A 54 -4.46 -9.00 -0.95
C VAL A 54 -3.43 -9.41 -2.00
N ALA A 55 -2.30 -8.70 -2.10
CA ALA A 55 -1.23 -9.06 -3.02
C ALA A 55 -0.61 -10.44 -2.71
N MET A 56 -0.45 -10.78 -1.43
CA MET A 56 0.03 -12.11 -1.00
C MET A 56 -0.99 -13.21 -1.30
N ALA A 57 -2.28 -12.97 -1.04
CA ALA A 57 -3.36 -13.93 -1.22
C ALA A 57 -3.66 -14.25 -2.69
N ALA A 58 -3.36 -13.34 -3.61
CA ALA A 58 -3.53 -13.55 -5.05
C ALA A 58 -2.65 -14.68 -5.60
N GLY A 59 -1.59 -15.06 -4.88
CA GLY A 59 -0.67 -16.12 -5.27
C GLY A 59 0.36 -15.70 -6.33
N GLY A 60 1.18 -16.65 -6.73
CA GLY A 60 2.21 -16.41 -7.74
C GLY A 60 3.47 -15.69 -7.25
N LEU A 61 3.56 -15.39 -5.95
CA LEU A 61 4.77 -14.82 -5.36
C LEU A 61 5.69 -15.91 -4.81
N PRO A 62 7.03 -15.81 -5.03
CA PRO A 62 8.00 -16.72 -4.45
C PRO A 62 7.94 -16.74 -2.91
N ILE A 63 8.33 -17.86 -2.28
CA ILE A 63 8.29 -18.04 -0.83
C ILE A 63 9.13 -16.98 -0.09
N GLY A 64 10.26 -16.54 -0.63
CA GLY A 64 11.08 -15.48 -0.06
C GLY A 64 10.36 -14.13 -0.02
N VAL A 65 9.58 -13.82 -1.06
CA VAL A 65 8.75 -12.61 -1.13
C VAL A 65 7.61 -12.67 -0.12
N THR A 66 6.87 -13.78 -0.08
CA THR A 66 5.74 -13.93 0.87
C THR A 66 6.21 -13.91 2.33
N SER A 67 7.36 -14.51 2.64
CA SER A 67 7.96 -14.45 3.99
C SER A 67 8.36 -13.02 4.38
N THR A 68 8.92 -12.26 3.44
CA THR A 68 9.27 -10.85 3.65
C THR A 68 8.03 -10.01 3.89
N LEU A 69 6.98 -10.19 3.07
CA LEU A 69 5.73 -9.46 3.23
C LEU A 69 4.98 -9.85 4.52
N ALA A 70 5.06 -11.10 4.97
CA ALA A 70 4.51 -11.50 6.27
C ALA A 70 5.23 -10.77 7.44
N SER A 71 6.54 -10.58 7.34
CA SER A 71 7.28 -9.76 8.30
C SER A 71 6.87 -8.28 8.23
N VAL A 72 6.62 -7.75 7.03
CA VAL A 72 6.09 -6.40 6.83
C VAL A 72 4.72 -6.24 7.49
N GLN A 73 3.83 -7.22 7.38
CA GLN A 73 2.51 -7.14 8.04
C GLN A 73 2.63 -7.03 9.56
N ASN A 74 3.56 -7.75 10.18
CA ASN A 74 3.83 -7.60 11.63
C ASN A 74 4.36 -6.20 11.95
N ASP A 75 5.30 -5.67 11.16
CA ASP A 75 5.78 -4.30 11.35
C ASP A 75 4.68 -3.26 11.19
N MET A 76 3.73 -3.48 10.28
CA MET A 76 2.59 -2.58 10.12
C MET A 76 1.68 -2.58 11.36
N PHE A 77 1.54 -3.72 12.06
CA PHE A 77 0.87 -3.74 13.36
C PHE A 77 1.67 -3.00 14.43
N ASP A 78 3.00 -3.15 14.46
CA ASP A 78 3.87 -2.38 15.34
C ASP A 78 3.76 -0.86 15.06
N LEU A 79 3.64 -0.48 13.78
CA LEU A 79 3.44 0.90 13.36
C LEU A 79 2.09 1.45 13.82
N ILE A 80 1.01 0.68 13.67
CA ILE A 80 -0.34 1.02 14.13
C ILE A 80 -0.36 1.18 15.66
N ALA A 81 0.30 0.28 16.39
CA ALA A 81 0.47 0.38 17.83
C ALA A 81 1.29 1.63 18.23
N ASP A 82 2.34 1.95 17.49
CA ASP A 82 3.14 3.15 17.69
C ASP A 82 2.31 4.43 17.54
N LEU A 83 1.50 4.53 16.49
CA LEU A 83 0.61 5.68 16.25
C LEU A 83 -0.44 5.86 17.36
N SER A 84 -0.80 4.79 18.05
CA SER A 84 -1.82 4.79 19.10
C SER A 84 -1.33 5.29 20.46
N VAL A 85 -0.01 5.49 20.62
CA VAL A 85 0.59 5.90 21.90
C VAL A 85 1.51 7.09 21.68
N PRO A 86 1.25 8.26 22.33
CA PRO A 86 2.11 9.42 22.23
C PRO A 86 3.59 9.09 22.58
N LEU A 87 4.54 9.78 21.95
CA LEU A 87 5.96 9.61 22.26
C LEU A 87 6.30 10.04 23.68
N ASP A 88 5.58 11.01 24.23
CA ASP A 88 5.73 11.56 25.58
C ASP A 88 4.84 10.87 26.61
N ALA A 89 4.20 9.74 26.25
CA ALA A 89 3.40 8.97 27.20
C ALA A 89 4.27 8.47 28.37
N PRO A 90 3.77 8.53 29.63
CA PRO A 90 4.55 8.16 30.83
C PRO A 90 4.95 6.69 30.84
N GLU A 91 4.17 5.83 30.19
CA GLU A 91 4.49 4.42 30.05
C GLU A 91 4.89 4.09 28.62
N PRO A 92 5.89 3.23 28.41
CA PRO A 92 6.34 2.87 27.07
C PRO A 92 5.22 2.22 26.25
N ALA A 93 5.22 2.45 24.94
CA ALA A 93 4.38 1.71 24.01
C ALA A 93 4.81 0.23 23.96
N THR A 94 3.84 -0.66 23.67
CA THR A 94 4.11 -2.09 23.47
C THR A 94 5.06 -2.33 22.30
N ALA A 95 4.90 -1.54 21.23
CA ALA A 95 5.76 -1.56 20.05
C ALA A 95 6.04 -0.13 19.58
N ARG A 96 7.16 0.06 18.91
CA ARG A 96 7.58 1.31 18.25
C ARG A 96 8.36 0.99 17.01
N ILE A 97 8.15 1.75 15.96
CA ILE A 97 9.04 1.73 14.80
C ILE A 97 10.38 2.36 15.16
N ARG A 98 11.46 1.67 14.82
CA ARG A 98 12.84 2.02 15.11
C ARG A 98 13.68 1.97 13.84
N GLU A 99 14.88 2.53 13.85
CA GLU A 99 15.81 2.49 12.71
C GLU A 99 16.12 1.05 12.24
N SER A 100 16.07 0.05 13.12
CA SER A 100 16.26 -1.35 12.75
C SER A 100 15.20 -1.89 11.77
N HIS A 101 13.95 -1.40 11.85
CA HIS A 101 12.88 -1.74 10.89
C HIS A 101 13.20 -1.16 9.52
N LEU A 102 13.66 0.09 9.46
CA LEU A 102 14.05 0.75 8.21
C LEU A 102 15.23 0.01 7.56
N THR A 103 16.28 -0.28 8.33
CA THR A 103 17.48 -1.01 7.86
C THR A 103 17.11 -2.39 7.31
N ARG A 104 16.15 -3.08 7.92
CA ARG A 104 15.66 -4.37 7.42
C ARG A 104 14.96 -4.23 6.07
N LEU A 105 14.10 -3.21 5.89
CA LEU A 105 13.46 -2.95 4.60
C LEU A 105 14.48 -2.56 3.52
N GLU A 106 15.46 -1.72 3.86
CA GLU A 106 16.53 -1.31 2.93
C GLU A 106 17.31 -2.53 2.43
N ARG A 107 17.69 -3.44 3.34
CA ARG A 107 18.34 -4.72 2.95
C ARG A 107 17.45 -5.61 2.07
N ALA A 108 16.14 -5.65 2.34
CA ALA A 108 15.20 -6.38 1.49
C ALA A 108 15.10 -5.75 0.10
N VAL A 109 15.05 -4.43 0.00
CA VAL A 109 15.09 -3.72 -1.29
C VAL A 109 16.36 -4.06 -2.05
N ASP A 110 17.52 -3.97 -1.41
CA ASP A 110 18.82 -4.29 -2.04
C ASP A 110 18.89 -5.74 -2.52
N HIS A 111 18.34 -6.68 -1.75
CA HIS A 111 18.29 -8.09 -2.11
C HIS A 111 17.44 -8.33 -3.35
N PHE A 112 16.18 -7.91 -3.33
CA PHE A 112 15.25 -8.17 -4.43
C PHE A 112 15.52 -7.30 -5.66
N ALA A 113 16.19 -6.16 -5.52
CA ALA A 113 16.60 -5.33 -6.65
C ALA A 113 17.61 -6.04 -7.56
N GLN A 114 18.41 -6.98 -7.02
CA GLN A 114 19.35 -7.77 -7.81
C GLN A 114 18.66 -8.78 -8.73
N GLU A 115 17.47 -9.24 -8.34
CA GLU A 115 16.67 -10.19 -9.09
C GLU A 115 15.70 -9.52 -10.08
N ALA A 116 15.42 -8.23 -9.89
CA ALA A 116 14.54 -7.47 -10.75
C ALA A 116 15.25 -7.09 -12.05
N ALA A 117 14.49 -7.05 -13.15
CA ALA A 117 14.99 -6.49 -14.41
C ALA A 117 15.38 -5.02 -14.25
N ASP A 118 16.02 -4.44 -15.26
CA ASP A 118 16.42 -3.02 -15.30
C ASP A 118 15.35 -2.10 -14.67
N LEU A 119 15.68 -1.52 -13.51
CA LEU A 119 14.79 -0.62 -12.76
C LEU A 119 14.75 0.81 -13.32
N SER A 120 15.47 1.09 -14.39
CA SER A 120 15.49 2.39 -15.04
C SER A 120 14.19 2.69 -15.80
N GLY A 121 13.83 3.96 -15.89
CA GLY A 121 12.69 4.44 -16.65
C GLY A 121 11.34 4.22 -15.96
N PHE A 122 10.30 4.80 -16.56
CA PHE A 122 8.92 4.66 -16.09
C PHE A 122 8.25 3.46 -16.75
N VAL A 123 7.56 2.66 -15.92
CA VAL A 123 6.75 1.54 -16.36
C VAL A 123 5.29 1.76 -15.99
N LEU A 124 4.40 1.24 -16.81
CA LEU A 124 2.97 1.24 -16.50
C LEU A 124 2.70 0.18 -15.42
N PRO A 125 1.93 0.52 -14.37
CA PRO A 125 1.50 -0.46 -13.38
C PRO A 125 0.64 -1.55 -14.04
N GLY A 126 1.02 -2.82 -13.86
CA GLY A 126 0.31 -3.95 -14.47
C GLY A 126 1.22 -5.16 -14.65
N GLY A 127 0.90 -5.99 -15.62
CA GLY A 127 1.58 -7.25 -15.90
C GLY A 127 0.87 -8.44 -15.25
N THR A 128 1.58 -9.25 -14.49
CA THR A 128 0.97 -10.36 -13.74
C THR A 128 -0.01 -9.84 -12.68
N VAL A 129 -0.95 -10.70 -12.24
CA VAL A 129 -1.89 -10.36 -11.15
C VAL A 129 -1.13 -9.94 -9.90
N ALA A 130 -0.09 -10.68 -9.52
CA ALA A 130 0.76 -10.37 -8.38
C ALA A 130 1.42 -8.99 -8.52
N ALA A 131 2.01 -8.68 -9.68
CA ALA A 131 2.63 -7.38 -9.94
C ALA A 131 1.61 -6.24 -9.87
N ALA A 132 0.45 -6.38 -10.49
CA ALA A 132 -0.61 -5.37 -10.49
C ALA A 132 -1.07 -5.04 -9.06
N LEU A 133 -1.26 -6.06 -8.21
CA LEU A 133 -1.66 -5.89 -6.81
C LEU A 133 -0.55 -5.30 -5.94
N LEU A 134 0.73 -5.64 -6.21
CA LEU A 134 1.87 -5.00 -5.53
C LEU A 134 1.97 -3.51 -5.91
N TYR A 135 1.71 -3.13 -7.16
CA TYR A 135 1.62 -1.72 -7.56
C TYR A 135 0.45 -1.00 -6.87
N GLN A 136 -0.70 -1.67 -6.74
CA GLN A 136 -1.84 -1.12 -6.00
C GLN A 136 -1.48 -0.93 -4.51
N ALA A 137 -0.94 -1.95 -3.85
CA ALA A 137 -0.49 -1.86 -2.45
C ALA A 137 0.53 -0.73 -2.25
N ARG A 138 1.48 -0.57 -3.20
CA ARG A 138 2.42 0.56 -3.19
C ARG A 138 1.70 1.91 -3.20
N ALA A 139 0.68 2.09 -4.01
CA ALA A 139 -0.06 3.35 -4.09
C ALA A 139 -0.81 3.65 -2.78
N VAL A 140 -1.40 2.61 -2.15
CA VAL A 140 -2.06 2.70 -0.84
C VAL A 140 -1.05 3.05 0.26
N VAL A 141 0.11 2.37 0.32
CA VAL A 141 1.20 2.67 1.25
C VAL A 141 1.68 4.13 1.13
N ARG A 142 1.78 4.67 -0.09
CA ARG A 142 2.15 6.08 -0.31
C ARG A 142 1.07 7.06 0.16
N ARG A 143 -0.20 6.66 0.13
CA ARG A 143 -1.29 7.44 0.73
C ARG A 143 -1.20 7.43 2.26
N ALA A 144 -0.97 6.25 2.86
CA ALA A 144 -0.72 6.11 4.29
C ALA A 144 0.51 6.92 4.76
N GLU A 145 1.62 6.89 4.01
CA GLU A 145 2.81 7.72 4.29
C GLU A 145 2.46 9.20 4.41
N ARG A 146 1.68 9.73 3.47
CA ARG A 146 1.25 11.13 3.49
C ARG A 146 0.35 11.45 4.70
N ALA A 147 -0.54 10.52 5.07
CA ALA A 147 -1.39 10.69 6.25
C ALA A 147 -0.56 10.69 7.55
N VAL A 148 0.44 9.82 7.66
CA VAL A 148 1.35 9.80 8.82
C VAL A 148 2.19 11.08 8.87
N TRP A 149 2.69 11.61 7.74
CA TRP A 149 3.38 12.90 7.72
C TRP A 149 2.48 14.05 8.19
N ALA A 150 1.20 14.09 7.77
CA ALA A 150 0.25 15.09 8.25
C ALA A 150 0.02 14.99 9.77
N ALA A 151 -0.01 13.77 10.33
CA ALA A 151 -0.09 13.56 11.76
C ALA A 151 1.21 14.00 12.50
N VAL A 152 2.39 13.75 11.92
CA VAL A 152 3.68 14.23 12.47
C VAL A 152 3.74 15.76 12.48
N GLU A 153 3.31 16.41 11.41
CA GLU A 153 3.29 17.89 11.32
C GLU A 153 2.33 18.51 12.35
N ALA A 154 1.15 17.90 12.54
CA ALA A 154 0.15 18.39 13.50
C ALA A 154 0.53 18.09 14.96
N TYR A 155 1.25 16.99 15.22
CA TYR A 155 1.59 16.50 16.55
C TYR A 155 3.07 16.07 16.65
N PRO A 156 4.04 16.98 16.45
CA PRO A 156 5.45 16.65 16.30
C PRO A 156 6.11 16.03 17.55
N THR A 157 5.53 16.24 18.73
CA THR A 157 6.02 15.65 19.99
C THR A 157 5.32 14.34 20.36
N ALA A 158 4.25 13.99 19.67
CA ALA A 158 3.43 12.83 20.00
C ALA A 158 3.52 11.70 18.95
N VAL A 159 3.80 12.00 17.70
CA VAL A 159 3.82 11.03 16.60
C VAL A 159 5.26 10.75 16.15
N ASN A 160 5.59 9.46 16.03
CA ASN A 160 6.92 9.02 15.66
C ASN A 160 7.17 9.22 14.14
N PRO A 161 8.14 10.09 13.73
CA PRO A 161 8.43 10.30 12.31
C PRO A 161 9.05 9.08 11.62
N LEU A 162 9.59 8.11 12.37
CA LEU A 162 10.10 6.87 11.79
C LEU A 162 9.00 6.03 11.16
N ALA A 163 7.73 6.16 11.60
CA ALA A 163 6.59 5.51 11.00
C ALA A 163 6.40 5.94 9.53
N ALA A 164 6.45 7.24 9.23
CA ALA A 164 6.37 7.74 7.86
C ALA A 164 7.58 7.31 7.01
N ARG A 165 8.79 7.35 7.60
CA ARG A 165 10.01 6.89 6.93
C ARG A 165 9.97 5.39 6.61
N TYR A 166 9.38 4.57 7.49
CA TYR A 166 9.16 3.14 7.26
C TYR A 166 8.26 2.93 6.03
N LEU A 167 7.11 3.62 5.95
CA LEU A 167 6.19 3.54 4.82
C LEU A 167 6.85 3.97 3.49
N ASN A 168 7.73 4.97 3.54
CA ASN A 168 8.51 5.37 2.37
C ASN A 168 9.39 4.22 1.87
N ARG A 169 10.14 3.52 2.75
CA ARG A 169 10.95 2.34 2.41
C ARG A 169 10.09 1.17 1.94
N LEU A 170 8.95 0.93 2.60
CA LEU A 170 8.00 -0.09 2.19
C LEU A 170 7.49 0.15 0.75
N SER A 171 7.21 1.40 0.39
CA SER A 171 6.80 1.73 -0.98
C SER A 171 7.88 1.40 -2.02
N ALA A 172 9.15 1.54 -1.68
CA ALA A 172 10.27 1.14 -2.53
C ALA A 172 10.36 -0.39 -2.66
N LEU A 173 10.22 -1.11 -1.55
CA LEU A 173 10.19 -2.58 -1.56
C LEU A 173 9.08 -3.11 -2.46
N LEU A 174 7.85 -2.62 -2.30
CA LEU A 174 6.70 -3.06 -3.11
C LEU A 174 6.91 -2.78 -4.61
N PHE A 175 7.59 -1.69 -4.97
CA PHE A 175 7.96 -1.40 -6.35
C PHE A 175 8.93 -2.46 -6.90
N VAL A 176 9.99 -2.75 -6.18
CA VAL A 176 10.99 -3.76 -6.59
C VAL A 176 10.34 -5.13 -6.72
N LEU A 177 9.51 -5.53 -5.75
CA LEU A 177 8.79 -6.81 -5.79
C LEU A 177 7.81 -6.90 -6.97
N ALA A 178 7.12 -5.80 -7.30
CA ALA A 178 6.23 -5.76 -8.47
C ALA A 178 7.01 -5.96 -9.77
N ARG A 179 8.20 -5.34 -9.91
CA ARG A 179 9.08 -5.53 -11.05
C ARG A 179 9.62 -6.98 -11.11
N GLY A 180 9.99 -7.54 -9.96
CA GLY A 180 10.40 -8.95 -9.85
C GLY A 180 9.30 -9.92 -10.28
N ALA A 181 8.04 -9.65 -9.90
CA ALA A 181 6.89 -10.46 -10.31
C ALA A 181 6.58 -10.39 -11.82
N ASN A 182 7.16 -9.44 -12.55
CA ASN A 182 7.01 -9.27 -13.99
C ASN A 182 8.22 -9.76 -14.81
N VAL A 183 9.27 -10.32 -14.21
CA VAL A 183 10.52 -10.66 -14.92
C VAL A 183 10.25 -11.53 -16.15
N GLU A 184 9.40 -12.55 -16.05
CA GLU A 184 9.06 -13.43 -17.16
C GLU A 184 8.01 -12.84 -18.12
N HIS A 185 7.12 -12.00 -17.60
CA HIS A 185 6.05 -11.36 -18.37
C HIS A 185 6.53 -10.16 -19.18
N GLY A 186 7.52 -9.45 -18.65
CA GLY A 186 8.00 -8.18 -19.15
C GLY A 186 7.15 -6.99 -18.66
N ASP A 187 7.82 -5.85 -18.54
CA ASP A 187 7.18 -4.59 -18.16
C ASP A 187 6.81 -3.77 -19.40
N VAL A 188 5.65 -3.13 -19.36
CA VAL A 188 5.27 -2.15 -20.37
C VAL A 188 5.87 -0.80 -19.99
N ARG A 189 6.80 -0.31 -20.82
CA ARG A 189 7.42 1.02 -20.61
C ARG A 189 6.44 2.13 -20.99
N TRP A 190 6.44 3.18 -20.19
CA TRP A 190 5.68 4.38 -20.51
C TRP A 190 6.32 5.10 -21.72
N VAL A 191 5.49 5.40 -22.71
CA VAL A 191 5.85 6.19 -23.87
C VAL A 191 5.00 7.46 -23.85
N PRO A 192 5.61 8.66 -23.80
CA PRO A 192 4.85 9.90 -23.83
C PRO A 192 3.95 10.00 -25.06
N GLU A 193 2.70 10.40 -24.86
CA GLU A 193 1.71 10.64 -25.92
C GLU A 193 1.41 9.43 -26.84
N ALA A 194 1.69 8.21 -26.39
CA ALA A 194 1.52 7.00 -27.22
C ALA A 194 0.11 6.87 -27.81
N SER A 195 -0.94 7.15 -27.01
CA SER A 195 -2.33 7.10 -27.46
C SER A 195 -2.65 8.16 -28.51
N ALA A 196 -2.17 9.39 -28.36
CA ALA A 196 -2.38 10.48 -29.32
C ALA A 196 -1.68 10.19 -30.65
N ARG A 197 -0.45 9.66 -30.60
CA ARG A 197 0.29 9.24 -31.80
C ARG A 197 -0.36 8.10 -32.54
N ALA A 198 -0.94 7.11 -31.80
CA ALA A 198 -1.66 6.00 -32.42
C ALA A 198 -2.96 6.47 -33.11
N MET A 199 -3.68 7.44 -32.54
CA MET A 199 -4.86 8.04 -33.17
C MET A 199 -4.50 8.79 -34.45
N ALA A 200 -3.47 9.64 -34.44
CA ALA A 200 -3.03 10.38 -35.61
C ALA A 200 -2.57 9.46 -36.76
N GLN A 201 -1.95 8.32 -36.44
CA GLN A 201 -1.57 7.32 -37.43
C GLN A 201 -2.79 6.61 -38.05
N ASN A 202 -3.82 6.33 -37.26
CA ASN A 202 -5.06 5.72 -37.76
C ASN A 202 -5.87 6.66 -38.65
N GLU A 203 -5.95 7.95 -38.31
CA GLU A 203 -6.61 8.97 -39.13
C GLU A 203 -5.93 9.12 -40.49
N ASN A 204 -4.60 9.22 -40.50
CA ASN A 204 -3.81 9.29 -41.75
C ASN A 204 -3.90 7.99 -42.55
N GLY A 205 -4.06 6.84 -41.92
CA GLY A 205 -4.24 5.54 -42.59
C GLY A 205 -5.63 5.35 -43.22
N VAL A 206 -6.66 5.97 -42.64
CA VAL A 206 -8.02 5.97 -43.21
C VAL A 206 -8.09 6.86 -44.45
N ASP A 207 -7.50 8.05 -44.38
CA ASP A 207 -7.42 8.98 -45.55
C ASP A 207 -6.64 8.38 -46.72
N ALA A 208 -5.54 7.64 -46.44
CA ALA A 208 -4.75 6.99 -47.50
C ALA A 208 -5.49 5.85 -48.22
N ARG A 209 -6.47 5.20 -47.55
CA ARG A 209 -7.33 4.16 -48.18
C ARG A 209 -8.48 4.76 -48.97
N ALA A 210 -8.93 5.97 -48.60
CA ALA A 210 -9.98 6.68 -49.35
C ALA A 210 -9.48 7.32 -50.65
N ALA A 211 -8.15 7.46 -50.79
CA ALA A 211 -7.52 8.09 -51.94
C ALA A 211 -7.08 7.13 -53.07
N THR A 212 -7.43 5.84 -53.01
CA THR A 212 -7.22 4.91 -54.13
C THR A 212 -8.30 5.17 -55.21
N PRO A 213 -7.96 5.66 -56.41
CA PRO A 213 -8.93 5.86 -57.44
C PRO A 213 -9.44 4.51 -57.95
N ASP A 214 -10.77 4.44 -58.13
CA ASP A 214 -11.46 3.39 -58.83
C ASP A 214 -10.90 3.27 -60.26
N VAL A 215 -10.10 2.25 -60.51
CA VAL A 215 -9.62 1.93 -61.85
C VAL A 215 -10.44 0.79 -62.39
N ASP A 216 -11.74 1.05 -62.50
CA ASP A 216 -12.61 0.21 -63.34
C ASP A 216 -13.25 1.07 -64.43
N GLY A 217 -12.61 1.02 -65.54
CA GLY A 217 -13.13 1.57 -66.77
C GLY A 217 -12.23 1.15 -67.93
N VAL A 218 -12.60 0.08 -68.61
CA VAL A 218 -12.60 -0.04 -70.07
C VAL A 218 -12.61 -1.50 -70.49
N GLY A 219 -13.67 -1.83 -71.26
CA GLY A 219 -13.62 -2.59 -72.44
C GLY A 219 -14.04 -4.02 -72.44
#